data_b5dd4c4f0e93f57c750f37736a9cf178
#
_entry.id   b5dd4c4f0e93f57c750f37736a9cf178
#
_cell.length_a   1.000
_cell.length_b   1.000
_cell.length_c   1.000
_cell.angle_alpha   90.00
_cell.angle_beta   90.00
_cell.angle_gamma   90.00
#
_symmetry.space_group_name_H-M   'P 1'
#
loop_
_entity.id
_entity.type
_entity.pdbx_description
1 polymer ?
#
loop_
_entity_poly.entity_id
_entity_poly.type
_entity_poly.pdbx_seq_one_letter_code
_entity_poly.pdbx_strand_id
1 'polypeptide(L)'
;MIVLMSAFLLLSAFSCGGGNKANSTSEQGEKTVVNVPQFDADSAYLYVKNQVDFGPRVPNTKEHVACGNYLASQLEAFGAQVTNQYADLIAYDGTLLKARNIIGSYKPESKKRIALFAHWDTRPWADNDPDEKNHKTPILGANDGASGVGA
;
A
#
# COMPACT_ATOMS: atom_id res chain seq x y z
N MET A 1 28.13 14.98 -67.36
CA MET A 1 28.86 13.70 -67.37
C MET A 1 28.08 12.75 -66.50
N ILE A 2 27.11 11.96 -67.04
CA ILE A 2 27.35 10.60 -67.50
C ILE A 2 27.83 9.75 -66.28
N VAL A 3 27.24 8.69 -65.76
CA VAL A 3 26.47 7.58 -66.35
C VAL A 3 26.00 6.68 -65.20
N LEU A 4 24.78 6.21 -65.21
CA LEU A 4 24.27 4.86 -65.35
C LEU A 4 24.37 3.90 -64.14
N MET A 5 23.17 3.43 -63.78
CA MET A 5 22.70 2.03 -63.85
C MET A 5 23.26 1.13 -62.71
N SER A 6 22.53 0.31 -62.10
CA SER A 6 21.58 -0.69 -62.57
C SER A 6 20.76 -1.27 -61.44
N ALA A 7 19.57 -1.63 -61.72
CA ALA A 7 18.66 -2.47 -60.98
C ALA A 7 19.23 -3.87 -60.74
N PHE A 8 18.92 -4.42 -59.57
CA PHE A 8 18.79 -5.88 -59.43
C PHE A 8 17.62 -6.21 -58.52
N LEU A 9 16.55 -6.52 -59.20
CA LEU A 9 15.40 -7.23 -58.66
C LEU A 9 15.79 -8.71 -58.61
N LEU A 10 15.74 -9.38 -57.48
CA LEU A 10 15.59 -10.81 -57.46
C LEU A 10 14.69 -11.23 -56.31
N LEU A 11 13.51 -11.66 -56.73
CA LEU A 11 12.61 -12.52 -55.97
C LEU A 11 13.33 -13.80 -55.52
N SER A 12 13.09 -14.21 -54.34
CA SER A 12 13.07 -15.63 -54.01
C SER A 12 12.04 -15.88 -52.90
N ALA A 13 10.85 -16.18 -53.38
CA ALA A 13 9.92 -17.02 -52.63
C ALA A 13 10.42 -18.45 -52.71
N PHE A 14 10.41 -19.16 -51.61
CA PHE A 14 10.40 -20.60 -51.33
C PHE A 14 10.95 -20.72 -49.93
N SER A 15 10.31 -21.31 -48.99
CA SER A 15 9.64 -22.60 -48.96
C SER A 15 8.81 -22.74 -47.70
N CYS A 16 7.57 -23.10 -47.83
CA CYS A 16 6.82 -23.87 -46.85
C CYS A 16 7.47 -25.24 -46.69
N GLY A 17 7.57 -25.70 -45.48
CA GLY A 17 7.80 -27.13 -45.25
C GLY A 17 8.38 -27.44 -43.89
N GLY A 18 7.64 -28.07 -43.07
CA GLY A 18 8.18 -28.74 -41.88
C GLY A 18 7.38 -28.40 -40.59
N GLY A 19 6.17 -28.89 -40.52
CA GLY A 19 5.45 -28.92 -39.25
C GLY A 19 6.15 -29.83 -38.27
N ASN A 20 6.90 -29.26 -37.34
CA ASN A 20 7.10 -29.91 -36.03
C ASN A 20 6.01 -29.36 -35.10
N LYS A 21 4.98 -30.16 -34.92
CA LYS A 21 4.11 -30.03 -33.73
C LYS A 21 5.00 -30.20 -32.52
N ALA A 22 5.54 -29.11 -32.02
CA ALA A 22 5.97 -29.07 -30.64
C ALA A 22 4.72 -29.33 -29.81
N ASN A 23 4.66 -30.50 -29.24
CA ASN A 23 3.68 -30.91 -28.26
C ASN A 23 3.95 -30.01 -27.04
N SER A 24 3.33 -28.82 -27.00
CA SER A 24 3.27 -28.04 -25.80
C SER A 24 2.36 -28.82 -24.85
N THR A 25 2.96 -29.70 -24.09
CA THR A 25 2.37 -30.21 -22.86
C THR A 25 2.19 -28.97 -22.00
N SER A 26 1.01 -28.36 -22.07
CA SER A 26 0.57 -27.44 -21.05
C SER A 26 0.52 -28.25 -19.76
N GLU A 27 1.53 -28.12 -18.93
CA GLU A 27 1.40 -28.45 -17.52
C GLU A 27 0.25 -27.59 -17.02
N GLN A 28 -0.94 -28.17 -17.05
CA GLN A 28 -2.10 -27.70 -16.34
C GLN A 28 -1.77 -27.89 -14.86
N GLY A 29 -1.00 -26.93 -14.32
CA GLY A 29 -0.77 -26.85 -12.89
C GLY A 29 -2.13 -26.87 -12.23
N GLU A 30 -2.34 -27.86 -11.40
CA GLU A 30 -3.53 -28.03 -10.56
C GLU A 30 -3.84 -26.64 -9.94
N LYS A 31 -4.93 -26.00 -10.36
CA LYS A 31 -5.36 -24.73 -9.78
C LYS A 31 -5.74 -25.04 -8.34
N THR A 32 -4.81 -24.79 -7.42
CA THR A 32 -5.11 -24.82 -6.00
C THR A 32 -6.25 -23.84 -5.77
N VAL A 33 -7.41 -24.35 -5.40
CA VAL A 33 -8.54 -23.52 -5.00
C VAL A 33 -8.14 -22.85 -3.68
N VAL A 34 -7.76 -21.59 -3.77
CA VAL A 34 -7.48 -20.79 -2.58
C VAL A 34 -8.82 -20.41 -1.98
N ASN A 35 -9.10 -20.90 -0.79
CA ASN A 35 -10.26 -20.45 -0.02
C ASN A 35 -9.95 -19.04 0.51
N VAL A 36 -10.54 -18.02 -0.13
CA VAL A 36 -10.40 -16.63 0.29
C VAL A 36 -11.50 -16.32 1.30
N PRO A 37 -11.17 -15.84 2.51
CA PRO A 37 -12.17 -15.38 3.46
C PRO A 37 -13.07 -14.31 2.86
N GLN A 38 -14.34 -14.30 3.28
CA GLN A 38 -15.25 -13.21 2.93
C GLN A 38 -14.78 -11.91 3.59
N PHE A 39 -14.75 -10.81 2.83
CA PHE A 39 -14.46 -9.49 3.40
C PHE A 39 -15.60 -9.04 4.31
N ASP A 40 -15.25 -8.63 5.53
CA ASP A 40 -16.19 -8.11 6.52
C ASP A 40 -16.17 -6.58 6.52
N ALA A 41 -17.09 -6.00 5.76
CA ALA A 41 -17.20 -4.55 5.59
C ALA A 41 -17.57 -3.83 6.90
N ASP A 42 -18.38 -4.45 7.77
CA ASP A 42 -18.79 -3.86 9.03
C ASP A 42 -17.61 -3.78 10.00
N SER A 43 -16.81 -4.81 10.09
CA SER A 43 -15.58 -4.79 10.88
C SER A 43 -14.58 -3.76 10.35
N ALA A 44 -14.37 -3.69 9.03
CA ALA A 44 -13.48 -2.70 8.42
C ALA A 44 -13.95 -1.27 8.73
N TYR A 45 -15.25 -0.99 8.58
CA TYR A 45 -15.83 0.31 8.95
C TYR A 45 -15.61 0.63 10.44
N LEU A 46 -15.80 -0.35 11.33
CA LEU A 46 -15.59 -0.18 12.76
C LEU A 46 -14.13 0.15 13.08
N TYR A 47 -13.16 -0.47 12.42
CA TYR A 47 -11.75 -0.15 12.62
C TYR A 47 -11.40 1.27 12.16
N VAL A 48 -11.99 1.75 11.07
CA VAL A 48 -11.86 3.15 10.65
C VAL A 48 -12.48 4.08 11.70
N LYS A 49 -13.72 3.80 12.10
CA LYS A 49 -14.46 4.61 13.09
C LYS A 49 -13.69 4.72 14.41
N ASN A 50 -13.16 3.61 14.92
CA ASN A 50 -12.42 3.58 16.18
C ASN A 50 -11.18 4.47 16.14
N GLN A 51 -10.49 4.56 15.00
CA GLN A 51 -9.37 5.48 14.83
C GLN A 51 -9.83 6.94 14.81
N VAL A 52 -10.94 7.23 14.12
CA VAL A 52 -11.51 8.58 14.01
C VAL A 52 -12.04 9.08 15.35
N ASP A 53 -12.58 8.20 16.17
CA ASP A 53 -13.13 8.53 17.50
C ASP A 53 -12.07 9.05 18.49
N PHE A 54 -10.77 8.78 18.25
CA PHE A 54 -9.69 9.44 19.02
C PHE A 54 -9.57 10.93 18.70
N GLY A 55 -10.10 11.38 17.57
CA GLY A 55 -9.89 12.73 17.04
C GLY A 55 -8.72 12.80 16.06
N PRO A 56 -8.28 14.02 15.71
CA PRO A 56 -7.12 14.22 14.83
C PRO A 56 -5.84 13.61 15.42
N ARG A 57 -5.26 12.68 14.71
CA ARG A 57 -4.06 11.93 15.16
C ARG A 57 -2.77 12.62 14.71
N VAL A 58 -2.71 13.91 14.93
CA VAL A 58 -1.54 14.73 14.59
C VAL A 58 -0.35 14.32 15.45
N PRO A 59 0.84 14.10 14.89
CA PRO A 59 2.05 13.83 15.67
C PRO A 59 2.25 14.83 16.82
N ASN A 60 2.77 14.37 17.95
CA ASN A 60 2.94 15.11 19.21
C ASN A 60 1.67 15.31 20.04
N THR A 61 0.50 14.87 19.60
CA THR A 61 -0.75 14.99 20.36
C THR A 61 -1.03 13.75 21.21
N LYS A 62 -1.89 13.90 22.20
CA LYS A 62 -2.34 12.77 23.02
C LYS A 62 -3.22 11.79 22.22
N GLU A 63 -3.97 12.29 21.25
CA GLU A 63 -4.78 11.51 20.33
C GLU A 63 -3.92 10.60 19.46
N HIS A 64 -2.79 11.11 18.96
CA HIS A 64 -1.79 10.33 18.24
C HIS A 64 -1.22 9.20 19.11
N VAL A 65 -0.83 9.51 20.34
CA VAL A 65 -0.29 8.48 21.25
C VAL A 65 -1.35 7.43 21.57
N ALA A 66 -2.58 7.85 21.92
CA ALA A 66 -3.66 6.94 22.27
C ALA A 66 -4.07 6.04 21.11
N CYS A 67 -4.25 6.58 19.91
CA CYS A 67 -4.56 5.81 18.72
C CYS A 67 -3.42 4.83 18.38
N GLY A 68 -2.16 5.26 18.45
CA GLY A 68 -1.02 4.38 18.21
C GLY A 68 -0.96 3.20 19.19
N ASN A 69 -1.34 3.40 20.45
CA ASN A 69 -1.44 2.31 21.43
C ASN A 69 -2.58 1.36 21.09
N TYR A 70 -3.73 1.89 20.69
CA TYR A 70 -4.86 1.10 20.20
C TYR A 70 -4.45 0.23 18.99
N LEU A 71 -3.82 0.81 17.98
CA LEU A 71 -3.40 0.08 16.79
C LEU A 71 -2.40 -1.04 17.12
N ALA A 72 -1.44 -0.78 17.99
CA ALA A 72 -0.50 -1.80 18.46
C ALA A 72 -1.24 -2.96 19.14
N SER A 73 -2.19 -2.65 20.05
CA SER A 73 -2.97 -3.68 20.75
C SER A 73 -3.89 -4.49 19.81
N GLN A 74 -4.43 -3.86 18.76
CA GLN A 74 -5.21 -4.60 17.76
C GLN A 74 -4.35 -5.59 16.96
N LEU A 75 -3.16 -5.18 16.53
CA LEU A 75 -2.24 -6.08 15.84
C LEU A 75 -1.83 -7.25 16.73
N GLU A 76 -1.58 -7.01 18.02
CA GLU A 76 -1.29 -8.08 19.01
C GLU A 76 -2.49 -9.02 19.17
N ALA A 77 -3.70 -8.47 19.27
CA ALA A 77 -4.93 -9.26 19.39
C ALA A 77 -5.17 -10.15 18.16
N PHE A 78 -4.74 -9.71 16.98
CA PHE A 78 -4.75 -10.49 15.74
C PHE A 78 -3.57 -11.45 15.60
N GLY A 79 -2.73 -11.59 16.63
CA GLY A 79 -1.63 -12.54 16.69
C GLY A 79 -0.34 -12.09 16.01
N ALA A 80 -0.18 -10.80 15.71
CA ALA A 80 1.08 -10.28 15.22
C ALA A 80 2.13 -10.15 16.36
N GLN A 81 3.39 -10.36 16.02
CA GLN A 81 4.49 -9.86 16.81
C GLN A 81 4.65 -8.37 16.54
N VAL A 82 4.39 -7.52 17.53
CA VAL A 82 4.39 -6.07 17.36
C VAL A 82 5.71 -5.46 17.79
N THR A 83 6.28 -4.62 16.91
CA THR A 83 7.44 -3.77 17.21
C THR A 83 7.04 -2.32 17.04
N ASN A 84 7.29 -1.49 18.04
CA ASN A 84 7.13 -0.06 17.98
C ASN A 84 8.50 0.59 17.72
N GLN A 85 8.62 1.28 16.60
CA GLN A 85 9.82 2.02 16.24
C GLN A 85 9.55 3.51 16.42
N TYR A 86 10.26 4.13 17.32
CA TYR A 86 10.16 5.57 17.61
C TYR A 86 11.33 6.32 16.98
N ALA A 87 11.04 7.51 16.47
CA ALA A 87 12.05 8.40 15.93
C ALA A 87 11.69 9.87 16.15
N ASP A 88 12.69 10.69 16.36
CA ASP A 88 12.58 12.14 16.36
C ASP A 88 12.90 12.65 14.96
N LEU A 89 11.92 13.25 14.28
CA LEU A 89 12.04 13.77 12.93
C LEU A 89 11.83 15.27 12.91
N ILE A 90 12.53 15.96 12.05
CA ILE A 90 12.34 17.41 11.84
C ILE A 90 11.45 17.61 10.61
N ALA A 91 10.30 18.23 10.81
CA ALA A 91 9.41 18.64 9.73
C ALA A 91 10.02 19.81 8.92
N TYR A 92 9.45 20.11 7.75
CA TYR A 92 9.92 21.14 6.85
C TYR A 92 9.93 22.55 7.48
N ASP A 93 9.08 22.79 8.47
CA ASP A 93 8.97 24.04 9.23
C ASP A 93 9.86 24.09 10.49
N GLY A 94 10.69 23.06 10.71
CA GLY A 94 11.56 22.94 11.87
C GLY A 94 10.89 22.28 13.09
N THR A 95 9.63 21.91 13.03
CA THR A 95 8.92 21.25 14.14
C THR A 95 9.51 19.85 14.38
N LEU A 96 9.84 19.57 15.66
CA LEU A 96 10.26 18.23 16.08
C LEU A 96 9.03 17.32 16.20
N LEU A 97 8.99 16.27 15.38
CA LEU A 97 7.91 15.27 15.40
C LEU A 97 8.37 14.03 16.15
N LYS A 98 7.59 13.60 17.14
CA LYS A 98 7.75 12.30 17.80
C LYS A 98 7.05 11.24 16.96
N ALA A 99 7.76 10.73 15.97
CA ALA A 99 7.22 9.75 15.03
C ALA A 99 7.21 8.34 15.64
N ARG A 100 6.23 7.54 15.21
CA ARG A 100 6.09 6.14 15.62
C ARG A 100 5.64 5.29 14.44
N ASN A 101 6.44 4.30 14.06
CA ASN A 101 6.02 3.21 13.20
C ASN A 101 5.58 2.03 14.07
N ILE A 102 4.45 1.43 13.69
CA ILE A 102 3.90 0.23 14.34
C ILE A 102 4.03 -0.91 13.34
N ILE A 103 4.84 -1.90 13.64
CA ILE A 103 5.17 -2.99 12.74
C ILE A 103 4.59 -4.29 13.32
N GLY A 104 3.57 -4.83 12.64
CA GLY A 104 3.01 -6.14 12.96
C GLY A 104 3.64 -7.21 12.06
N SER A 105 4.23 -8.23 12.63
CA SER A 105 4.84 -9.34 11.91
C SER A 105 4.09 -10.64 12.14
N TYR A 106 3.57 -11.23 11.06
CA TYR A 106 2.98 -12.57 11.06
C TYR A 106 3.96 -13.56 10.47
N LYS A 107 4.14 -14.71 11.14
CA LYS A 107 5.06 -15.77 10.69
C LYS A 107 6.42 -15.22 10.27
N PRO A 108 7.16 -14.55 11.18
CA PRO A 108 8.41 -13.87 10.83
C PRO A 108 9.49 -14.81 10.28
N GLU A 109 9.39 -16.11 10.55
CA GLU A 109 10.27 -17.17 10.04
C GLU A 109 10.03 -17.52 8.57
N SER A 110 8.92 -17.05 7.96
CA SER A 110 8.57 -17.35 6.56
C SER A 110 9.56 -16.68 5.60
N LYS A 111 10.07 -17.44 4.62
CA LYS A 111 10.97 -16.93 3.59
C LYS A 111 10.24 -16.08 2.53
N LYS A 112 8.94 -16.31 2.34
CA LYS A 112 8.09 -15.53 1.43
C LYS A 112 7.25 -14.59 2.27
N ARG A 113 7.47 -13.30 2.12
CA ARG A 113 6.81 -12.26 2.90
C ARG A 113 6.31 -11.14 2.00
N ILE A 114 5.20 -10.53 2.40
CA ILE A 114 4.64 -9.32 1.80
C ILE A 114 4.67 -8.26 2.88
N ALA A 115 5.01 -7.03 2.52
CA ALA A 115 4.88 -5.86 3.39
C ALA A 115 3.73 -4.99 2.89
N LEU A 116 2.81 -4.65 3.80
CA LEU A 116 1.74 -3.68 3.58
C LEU A 116 2.05 -2.45 4.41
N PHE A 117 1.78 -1.28 3.85
CA PHE A 117 2.05 0.00 4.50
C PHE A 117 0.80 0.87 4.43
N ALA A 118 0.47 1.51 5.54
CA ALA A 118 -0.52 2.56 5.60
C ALA A 118 -0.08 3.57 6.67
N HIS A 119 -0.31 4.86 6.45
CA HIS A 119 -0.14 5.84 7.52
C HIS A 119 -1.40 5.91 8.38
N TRP A 120 -1.27 6.27 9.62
CA TRP A 120 -2.35 6.34 10.59
C TRP A 120 -2.49 7.73 11.23
N ASP A 121 -1.46 8.56 11.10
CA ASP A 121 -1.47 9.95 11.53
C ASP A 121 -2.29 10.84 10.59
N THR A 122 -2.59 12.06 11.05
CA THR A 122 -3.34 13.05 10.28
C THR A 122 -2.58 14.35 10.17
N ARG A 123 -2.91 15.12 9.14
CA ARG A 123 -2.37 16.46 8.97
C ARG A 123 -2.86 17.41 10.06
N PRO A 124 -1.99 18.35 10.50
CA PRO A 124 -2.38 19.34 11.52
C PRO A 124 -3.34 20.39 10.99
N TRP A 125 -3.47 20.52 9.66
CA TRP A 125 -4.24 21.57 9.03
C TRP A 125 -5.05 21.05 7.83
N ALA A 126 -6.28 21.58 7.67
CA ALA A 126 -7.12 21.37 6.51
C ALA A 126 -6.82 22.39 5.41
N ASP A 127 -5.56 22.52 5.03
CA ASP A 127 -5.03 23.53 4.11
C ASP A 127 -5.57 23.47 2.68
N ASN A 128 -6.27 22.40 2.33
CA ASN A 128 -6.98 22.24 1.05
C ASN A 128 -8.52 22.33 1.20
N ASP A 129 -9.03 22.75 2.36
CA ASP A 129 -10.46 22.93 2.55
C ASP A 129 -10.95 24.12 1.69
N PRO A 130 -12.11 24.02 1.00
CA PRO A 130 -12.67 25.13 0.25
C PRO A 130 -12.97 26.37 1.10
N ASP A 131 -13.26 26.21 2.40
CA ASP A 131 -13.42 27.32 3.34
C ASP A 131 -12.11 27.60 4.06
N GLU A 132 -11.49 28.73 3.74
CA GLU A 132 -10.21 29.18 4.34
C GLU A 132 -10.23 29.25 5.88
N LYS A 133 -11.43 29.39 6.50
CA LYS A 133 -11.55 29.38 7.95
C LYS A 133 -11.10 28.07 8.57
N ASN A 134 -11.16 26.98 7.82
CA ASN A 134 -10.79 25.64 8.24
C ASN A 134 -9.28 25.38 8.07
N HIS A 135 -8.55 26.19 7.32
CA HIS A 135 -7.17 25.92 6.95
C HIS A 135 -6.22 25.69 8.13
N LYS A 136 -6.57 26.19 9.31
CA LYS A 136 -5.76 26.00 10.53
C LYS A 136 -6.36 24.97 11.51
N THR A 137 -7.35 24.20 11.05
CA THR A 137 -7.96 23.15 11.87
C THR A 137 -7.41 21.77 11.49
N PRO A 138 -7.17 20.88 12.46
CA PRO A 138 -6.73 19.51 12.16
C PRO A 138 -7.83 18.73 11.44
N ILE A 139 -7.44 17.78 10.59
CA ILE A 139 -8.37 16.88 9.91
C ILE A 139 -8.61 15.60 10.71
N LEU A 140 -9.82 15.04 10.61
CA LEU A 140 -10.16 13.76 11.24
C LEU A 140 -9.53 12.55 10.51
N GLY A 141 -9.24 12.68 9.22
CA GLY A 141 -8.51 11.68 8.45
C GLY A 141 -9.18 10.31 8.41
N ALA A 142 -10.50 10.25 8.18
CA ALA A 142 -11.21 8.97 8.04
C ALA A 142 -10.76 8.22 6.79
N ASN A 143 -10.71 8.93 5.65
CA ASN A 143 -10.21 8.37 4.40
C ASN A 143 -8.69 8.49 4.31
N ASP A 144 -8.14 9.64 4.67
CA ASP A 144 -6.72 9.94 4.63
C ASP A 144 -6.05 9.50 5.95
N GLY A 145 -5.55 8.28 5.93
CA GLY A 145 -4.90 7.51 6.98
C GLY A 145 -5.75 6.37 7.52
N ALA A 146 -6.88 6.61 8.16
CA ALA A 146 -7.60 5.57 8.90
C ALA A 146 -8.17 4.45 8.00
N SER A 147 -8.60 4.74 6.77
CA SER A 147 -9.15 3.73 5.86
C SER A 147 -8.11 2.71 5.44
N GLY A 148 -6.88 3.15 5.14
CA GLY A 148 -5.80 2.25 4.75
C GLY A 148 -5.35 1.30 5.87
N VAL A 149 -5.57 1.69 7.12
CA VAL A 149 -5.25 0.86 8.30
C VAL A 149 -6.43 -0.04 8.68
N GLY A 150 -7.67 0.42 8.47
CA GLY A 150 -8.88 -0.29 8.90
C GLY A 150 -9.36 -1.36 7.93
N ALA A 151 -8.90 -1.32 6.67
CA ALA A 151 -9.25 -2.29 5.64
C ALA A 151 -8.24 -3.45 5.61
#